data_72e5c1fdac87d97e922ebf2da9030124
#
_entry.id   72e5c1fdac87d97e922ebf2da9030124
#
_cell.length_a   1.000
_cell.length_b   1.000
_cell.length_c   1.000
_cell.angle_alpha   90.00
_cell.angle_beta   90.00
_cell.angle_gamma   90.00
#
_symmetry.space_group_name_H-M   'P 1'
#
loop_
_entity.id
_entity.type
_entity.pdbx_description
1 polymer ?
#
loop_
_entity_poly.entity_id
_entity_poly.type
_entity_poly.pdbx_seq_one_letter_code
_entity_poly.pdbx_strand_id
1 'polypeptide(L)'
;METPWWTDDEALLAALGEATRAAEEVPPEFVSAAKVAFLWRDVEAELAGLVYDSALDRELAAVTRGGQRVLIFRTGKDTIEAEVGPETLLGQLLPPRPGTAERQLATGETETTPIDEAGCFVFPSAASGTFRIRCRSQEGVVRTPWVTGAPR
;
A
#
# COMPACT_ATOMS: atom_id res chain seq x y z
N MET A 1 -38.01 33.04 -30.40
CA MET A 1 -37.71 32.32 -29.14
C MET A 1 -37.20 30.94 -29.54
N GLU A 2 -35.91 30.69 -29.40
CA GLU A 2 -35.32 29.40 -29.76
C GLU A 2 -35.75 28.35 -28.75
N THR A 3 -36.32 27.27 -29.23
CA THR A 3 -36.68 26.12 -28.38
C THR A 3 -35.40 25.50 -27.84
N PRO A 4 -35.25 25.33 -26.50
CA PRO A 4 -34.04 24.72 -25.95
C PRO A 4 -33.82 23.31 -26.53
N TRP A 5 -32.59 22.96 -26.86
CA TRP A 5 -32.22 21.67 -27.48
C TRP A 5 -32.61 20.45 -26.65
N TRP A 6 -32.77 20.61 -25.32
CA TRP A 6 -33.21 19.53 -24.41
C TRP A 6 -34.72 19.22 -24.50
N THR A 7 -35.51 20.00 -25.26
CA THR A 7 -36.93 19.73 -25.55
C THR A 7 -37.12 18.97 -26.84
N ASP A 8 -36.05 18.76 -27.60
CA ASP A 8 -36.01 17.95 -28.81
C ASP A 8 -35.43 16.57 -28.47
N ASP A 9 -36.25 15.52 -28.53
CA ASP A 9 -35.87 14.17 -28.19
C ASP A 9 -34.69 13.65 -29.02
N GLU A 10 -34.58 14.02 -30.29
CA GLU A 10 -33.49 13.59 -31.17
C GLU A 10 -32.17 14.29 -30.80
N ALA A 11 -32.21 15.58 -30.51
CA ALA A 11 -31.05 16.35 -30.04
C ALA A 11 -30.59 15.88 -28.63
N LEU A 12 -31.53 15.54 -27.76
CA LEU A 12 -31.25 15.02 -26.44
C LEU A 12 -30.58 13.63 -26.51
N LEU A 13 -31.09 12.74 -27.35
CA LEU A 13 -30.48 11.40 -27.57
C LEU A 13 -29.08 11.51 -28.17
N ALA A 14 -28.84 12.43 -29.08
CA ALA A 14 -27.51 12.69 -29.67
C ALA A 14 -26.53 13.18 -28.56
N ALA A 15 -26.96 14.14 -27.74
CA ALA A 15 -26.16 14.68 -26.65
C ALA A 15 -25.84 13.63 -25.59
N LEU A 16 -26.82 12.78 -25.24
CA LEU A 16 -26.62 11.65 -24.30
C LEU A 16 -25.64 10.61 -24.89
N GLY A 17 -25.74 10.30 -26.18
CA GLY A 17 -24.81 9.40 -26.86
C GLY A 17 -23.39 9.93 -26.89
N GLU A 18 -23.21 11.23 -27.07
CA GLU A 18 -21.92 11.90 -27.04
C GLU A 18 -21.33 11.91 -25.62
N ALA A 19 -22.14 12.24 -24.62
CA ALA A 19 -21.74 12.22 -23.22
C ALA A 19 -21.37 10.81 -22.75
N THR A 20 -22.09 9.78 -23.20
CA THR A 20 -21.78 8.37 -22.88
C THR A 20 -20.45 7.96 -23.50
N ARG A 21 -20.19 8.31 -24.75
CA ARG A 21 -18.89 8.04 -25.41
C ARG A 21 -17.74 8.77 -24.72
N ALA A 22 -17.94 10.03 -24.34
CA ALA A 22 -16.94 10.79 -23.59
C ALA A 22 -16.67 10.20 -22.19
N ALA A 23 -17.70 9.63 -21.53
CA ALA A 23 -17.54 8.93 -20.26
C ALA A 23 -16.86 7.57 -20.40
N GLU A 24 -16.95 6.91 -21.56
CA GLU A 24 -16.25 5.66 -21.85
C GLU A 24 -14.77 5.87 -22.21
N GLU A 25 -14.38 7.08 -22.60
CA GLU A 25 -12.97 7.43 -22.81
C GLU A 25 -12.26 7.61 -21.46
N VAL A 26 -11.64 6.53 -21.01
CA VAL A 26 -10.78 6.59 -19.82
C VAL A 26 -9.52 7.40 -20.16
N PRO A 27 -9.21 8.50 -19.44
CA PRO A 27 -8.00 9.27 -19.69
C PRO A 27 -6.75 8.39 -19.64
N PRO A 28 -5.74 8.61 -20.51
CA PRO A 28 -4.54 7.77 -20.59
C PRO A 28 -3.78 7.65 -19.27
N GLU A 29 -3.81 8.68 -18.43
CA GLU A 29 -3.21 8.67 -17.09
C GLU A 29 -3.86 7.65 -16.16
N PHE A 30 -5.19 7.45 -16.24
CA PHE A 30 -5.89 6.42 -15.46
C PHE A 30 -5.59 5.01 -15.98
N VAL A 31 -5.45 4.85 -17.31
CA VAL A 31 -5.04 3.58 -17.91
C VAL A 31 -3.61 3.23 -17.46
N SER A 32 -2.70 4.21 -17.46
CA SER A 32 -1.33 4.03 -17.00
C SER A 32 -1.28 3.69 -15.51
N ALA A 33 -2.05 4.40 -14.68
CA ALA A 33 -2.16 4.12 -13.25
C ALA A 33 -2.73 2.72 -12.99
N ALA A 34 -3.75 2.31 -13.75
CA ALA A 34 -4.34 0.98 -13.64
C ALA A 34 -3.36 -0.13 -14.06
N LYS A 35 -2.56 0.10 -15.12
CA LYS A 35 -1.51 -0.85 -15.55
C LYS A 35 -0.43 -0.99 -14.49
N VAL A 36 0.02 0.11 -13.89
CA VAL A 36 0.97 0.10 -12.78
C VAL A 36 0.37 -0.65 -11.59
N ALA A 37 -0.87 -0.36 -11.21
CA ALA A 37 -1.56 -1.06 -10.14
C ALA A 37 -1.72 -2.56 -10.43
N PHE A 38 -1.94 -2.95 -11.68
CA PHE A 38 -2.04 -4.34 -12.10
C PHE A 38 -0.69 -5.06 -12.05
N LEU A 39 0.40 -4.40 -12.45
CA LEU A 39 1.77 -4.94 -12.33
C LEU A 39 2.15 -5.18 -10.84
N TRP A 40 1.56 -4.39 -9.94
CA TRP A 40 1.70 -4.55 -8.49
C TRP A 40 0.74 -5.58 -7.88
N ARG A 41 -0.14 -6.16 -8.68
CA ARG A 41 -0.99 -7.26 -8.27
C ARG A 41 -0.17 -8.55 -8.24
N ASP A 42 0.53 -8.74 -7.15
CA ASP A 42 1.31 -9.95 -6.90
C ASP A 42 0.33 -11.07 -6.57
N VAL A 43 -0.08 -11.81 -7.60
CA VAL A 43 -1.03 -12.93 -7.47
C VAL A 43 -0.42 -14.04 -6.62
N GLU A 44 0.93 -14.08 -6.53
CA GLU A 44 1.67 -15.08 -5.77
C GLU A 44 2.05 -14.60 -4.35
N ALA A 45 1.82 -13.31 -4.03
CA ALA A 45 2.11 -12.79 -2.71
C ALA A 45 1.08 -13.22 -1.68
N GLU A 46 1.53 -13.89 -0.64
CA GLU A 46 0.71 -14.22 0.50
C GLU A 46 0.44 -12.97 1.34
N LEU A 47 -0.82 -12.73 1.69
CA LEU A 47 -1.20 -11.58 2.51
C LEU A 47 -1.03 -11.89 3.99
N ALA A 48 -0.12 -11.18 4.64
CA ALA A 48 0.05 -11.22 6.09
C ALA A 48 -0.91 -10.25 6.77
N GLY A 49 -1.89 -10.77 7.50
CA GLY A 49 -2.84 -9.95 8.24
C GLY A 49 -2.19 -9.24 9.43
N LEU A 50 -2.60 -8.00 9.70
CA LEU A 50 -2.19 -7.26 10.90
C LEU A 50 -2.80 -7.92 12.14
N VAL A 51 -1.95 -8.42 13.04
CA VAL A 51 -2.36 -9.08 14.28
C VAL A 51 -2.07 -8.26 15.52
N TYR A 52 -1.18 -7.29 15.43
CA TYR A 52 -0.83 -6.40 16.55
C TYR A 52 -0.44 -5.01 16.04
N ASP A 53 -0.89 -3.99 16.77
CA ASP A 53 -0.55 -2.59 16.53
C ASP A 53 -0.45 -1.89 17.89
N SER A 54 0.76 -1.47 18.27
CA SER A 54 0.99 -0.82 19.57
C SER A 54 0.26 0.52 19.71
N ALA A 55 -0.11 1.18 18.61
CA ALA A 55 -0.89 2.41 18.67
C ALA A 55 -2.34 2.19 19.15
N LEU A 56 -2.84 0.97 19.04
CA LEU A 56 -4.16 0.56 19.54
C LEU A 56 -4.13 0.05 20.99
N ASP A 57 -2.93 -0.25 21.50
CA ASP A 57 -2.72 -0.72 22.86
C ASP A 57 -2.42 0.46 23.80
N ARG A 58 -3.43 0.91 24.53
CA ARG A 58 -3.34 2.07 25.43
C ARG A 58 -2.39 1.85 26.62
N GLU A 59 -2.17 0.61 27.04
CA GLU A 59 -1.28 0.30 28.14
C GLU A 59 0.19 0.39 27.72
N LEU A 60 0.52 -0.04 26.50
CA LEU A 60 1.86 0.03 25.94
C LEU A 60 2.19 1.43 25.37
N ALA A 61 1.22 2.15 24.87
CA ALA A 61 1.42 3.53 24.39
C ALA A 61 1.91 4.49 25.50
N ALA A 62 1.59 4.20 26.76
CA ALA A 62 2.08 4.95 27.92
C ALA A 62 3.54 4.61 28.28
N VAL A 63 4.06 3.46 27.87
CA VAL A 63 5.39 2.94 28.21
C VAL A 63 6.40 3.15 27.10
N THR A 64 5.95 3.29 25.85
CA THR A 64 6.83 3.57 24.68
C THR A 64 7.27 5.04 24.70
N ARG A 65 8.25 5.32 25.54
CA ARG A 65 8.97 6.61 25.56
C ARG A 65 9.82 6.69 24.30
N GLY A 66 9.32 7.37 23.26
CA GLY A 66 10.09 7.61 22.04
C GLY A 66 9.27 7.61 20.75
N GLY A 67 7.95 7.40 20.80
CA GLY A 67 7.08 7.50 19.63
C GLY A 67 7.27 6.39 18.59
N GLN A 68 7.87 5.27 18.97
CA GLN A 68 8.01 4.09 18.12
C GLN A 68 6.71 3.28 18.15
N ARG A 69 6.21 2.93 16.95
CA ARG A 69 5.03 2.10 16.78
C ARG A 69 5.43 0.71 16.29
N VAL A 70 4.97 -0.32 16.96
CA VAL A 70 5.23 -1.71 16.58
C VAL A 70 4.00 -2.28 15.89
N LEU A 71 4.22 -2.89 14.73
CA LEU A 71 3.23 -3.58 13.92
C LEU A 71 3.68 -5.03 13.72
N ILE A 72 2.76 -5.98 13.89
CA ILE A 72 3.03 -7.40 13.63
C ILE A 72 2.00 -7.92 12.64
N PHE A 73 2.49 -8.50 11.56
CA PHE A 73 1.69 -9.11 10.49
C PHE A 73 1.98 -10.60 10.42
N ARG A 74 0.95 -11.41 10.23
CA ARG A 74 1.10 -12.88 10.13
C ARG A 74 0.38 -13.47 8.95
N THR A 75 1.04 -14.47 8.36
CA THR A 75 0.41 -15.50 7.52
C THR A 75 0.34 -16.82 8.30
N GLY A 76 -0.02 -17.93 7.63
CA GLY A 76 0.06 -19.25 8.26
C GLY A 76 1.50 -19.69 8.61
N LYS A 77 2.51 -19.16 7.92
CA LYS A 77 3.93 -19.57 8.07
C LYS A 77 4.88 -18.44 8.37
N ASP A 78 4.59 -17.21 7.96
CA ASP A 78 5.49 -16.07 8.03
C ASP A 78 4.97 -15.00 8.99
N THR A 79 5.90 -14.30 9.61
CA THR A 79 5.61 -13.10 10.41
C THR A 79 6.50 -11.97 9.92
N ILE A 80 5.93 -10.78 9.75
CA ILE A 80 6.67 -9.54 9.54
C ILE A 80 6.43 -8.68 10.76
N GLU A 81 7.51 -8.35 11.46
CA GLU A 81 7.50 -7.36 12.53
C GLU A 81 8.06 -6.05 11.98
N ALA A 82 7.41 -4.94 12.26
CA ALA A 82 7.85 -3.63 11.81
C ALA A 82 7.78 -2.62 12.97
N GLU A 83 8.89 -1.96 13.22
CA GLU A 83 9.01 -0.87 14.16
C GLU A 83 9.10 0.45 13.39
N VAL A 84 8.07 1.26 13.51
CA VAL A 84 7.95 2.53 12.81
C VAL A 84 8.42 3.65 13.73
N GLY A 85 9.63 4.13 13.48
CA GLY A 85 10.21 5.27 14.18
C GLY A 85 9.99 6.60 13.45
N PRO A 86 10.39 7.72 14.05
CA PRO A 86 10.23 9.04 13.46
C PRO A 86 11.09 9.27 12.22
N GLU A 87 12.22 8.57 12.09
CA GLU A 87 13.18 8.75 10.99
C GLU A 87 13.45 7.45 10.22
N THR A 88 13.15 6.29 10.80
CA THR A 88 13.45 4.99 10.21
C THR A 88 12.30 4.02 10.39
N LEU A 89 12.24 3.01 9.53
CA LEU A 89 11.43 1.83 9.72
C LEU A 89 12.36 0.62 9.79
N LEU A 90 12.33 -0.08 10.94
CA LEU A 90 13.03 -1.34 11.13
C LEU A 90 12.06 -2.48 10.90
N GLY A 91 12.49 -3.55 10.25
CA GLY A 91 11.66 -4.71 10.04
C GLY A 91 12.40 -6.02 10.25
N GLN A 92 11.64 -7.08 10.54
CA GLN A 92 12.14 -8.43 10.63
C GLN A 92 11.15 -9.41 10.01
N LEU A 93 11.67 -10.27 9.14
CA LEU A 93 10.96 -11.41 8.56
C LEU A 93 11.26 -12.67 9.36
N LEU A 94 10.22 -13.36 9.80
CA LEU A 94 10.31 -14.61 10.56
C LEU A 94 9.52 -15.73 9.85
N PRO A 95 10.07 -16.97 9.76
CA PRO A 95 11.41 -17.39 10.18
C PRO A 95 12.52 -16.61 9.45
N PRO A 96 13.68 -16.38 10.11
CA PRO A 96 14.78 -15.60 9.54
C PRO A 96 15.28 -16.18 8.22
N ARG A 97 15.41 -15.35 7.21
CA ARG A 97 15.98 -15.68 5.91
C ARG A 97 16.32 -14.45 5.10
N PRO A 98 17.34 -14.49 4.25
CA PRO A 98 17.69 -13.35 3.40
C PRO A 98 16.70 -13.15 2.26
N GLY A 99 16.68 -11.95 1.75
CA GLY A 99 15.82 -11.57 0.63
C GLY A 99 15.85 -10.08 0.35
N THR A 100 14.73 -9.57 -0.10
CA THR A 100 14.54 -8.16 -0.42
C THR A 100 13.23 -7.68 0.19
N ALA A 101 13.29 -6.59 0.93
CA ALA A 101 12.11 -5.88 1.42
C ALA A 101 11.84 -4.65 0.55
N GLU A 102 10.58 -4.42 0.27
CA GLU A 102 10.10 -3.31 -0.53
C GLU A 102 9.00 -2.61 0.25
N ARG A 103 9.16 -1.30 0.42
CA ARG A 103 8.13 -0.43 0.99
C ARG A 103 7.50 0.37 -0.14
N GLN A 104 6.22 0.21 -0.31
CA GLN A 104 5.43 0.96 -1.27
C GLN A 104 4.59 2.00 -0.54
N LEU A 105 4.65 3.26 -0.97
CA LEU A 105 3.80 4.33 -0.50
C LEU A 105 2.51 4.42 -1.34
N ALA A 106 1.45 4.90 -0.74
CA ALA A 106 0.18 5.12 -1.46
C ALA A 106 0.31 6.15 -2.59
N THR A 107 1.35 7.00 -2.57
CA THR A 107 1.72 7.91 -3.65
C THR A 107 2.26 7.22 -4.90
N GLY A 108 2.59 5.92 -4.80
CA GLY A 108 3.22 5.13 -5.87
C GLY A 108 4.75 5.03 -5.76
N GLU A 109 5.37 5.77 -4.85
CA GLU A 109 6.80 5.66 -4.58
C GLU A 109 7.13 4.31 -3.94
N THR A 110 8.25 3.76 -4.33
CA THR A 110 8.75 2.46 -3.85
C THR A 110 10.20 2.58 -3.42
N GLU A 111 10.51 2.04 -2.27
CA GLU A 111 11.85 1.96 -1.72
C GLU A 111 12.20 0.50 -1.44
N THR A 112 13.40 0.09 -1.78
CA THR A 112 13.86 -1.30 -1.69
C THR A 112 15.10 -1.40 -0.82
N THR A 113 15.16 -2.40 0.06
CA THR A 113 16.29 -2.67 0.94
C THR A 113 16.55 -4.18 1.03
N PRO A 114 17.80 -4.62 1.23
CA PRO A 114 18.07 -6.03 1.44
C PRO A 114 17.55 -6.50 2.81
N ILE A 115 17.14 -7.78 2.87
CA ILE A 115 16.88 -8.52 4.10
C ILE A 115 18.12 -9.37 4.37
N ASP A 116 18.71 -9.25 5.55
CA ASP A 116 19.87 -10.03 5.94
C ASP A 116 19.54 -11.48 6.35
N GLU A 117 20.53 -12.27 6.71
CA GLU A 117 20.35 -13.67 7.12
C GLU A 117 19.53 -13.83 8.41
N ALA A 118 19.50 -12.80 9.27
CA ALA A 118 18.67 -12.75 10.46
C ALA A 118 17.23 -12.32 10.16
N GLY A 119 16.90 -12.06 8.90
CA GLY A 119 15.61 -11.58 8.46
C GLY A 119 15.39 -10.08 8.68
N CYS A 120 16.42 -9.34 9.10
CA CYS A 120 16.34 -7.93 9.41
C CYS A 120 16.48 -7.05 8.17
N PHE A 121 15.72 -5.96 8.12
CA PHE A 121 15.80 -4.93 7.09
C PHE A 121 15.52 -3.55 7.64
N VAL A 122 16.05 -2.51 7.00
CA VAL A 122 15.95 -1.13 7.43
C VAL A 122 15.60 -0.24 6.24
N PHE A 123 14.57 0.58 6.40
CA PHE A 123 14.32 1.71 5.52
C PHE A 123 14.79 2.99 6.23
N PRO A 124 15.80 3.70 5.68
CA PRO A 124 16.42 4.85 6.34
C PRO A 124 15.62 6.15 6.19
N SER A 125 14.32 6.03 6.00
CA SER A 125 13.41 7.15 5.88
C SER A 125 12.15 6.91 6.69
N ALA A 126 11.53 7.98 7.20
CA ALA A 126 10.30 7.90 7.97
C ALA A 126 9.17 7.27 7.17
N ALA A 127 8.40 6.41 7.81
CA ALA A 127 7.16 5.87 7.24
C ALA A 127 6.03 6.90 7.44
N SER A 128 6.05 7.97 6.67
CA SER A 128 4.97 8.96 6.64
C SER A 128 3.91 8.58 5.62
N GLY A 129 2.63 8.83 5.96
CA GLY A 129 1.52 8.50 5.09
C GLY A 129 1.16 7.01 5.10
N THR A 130 0.44 6.58 4.09
CA THR A 130 -0.01 5.19 3.96
C THR A 130 1.01 4.38 3.17
N PHE A 131 1.40 3.23 3.71
CA PHE A 131 2.40 2.35 3.10
C PHE A 131 2.03 0.88 3.29
N ARG A 132 2.69 0.01 2.55
CA ARG A 132 2.72 -1.43 2.75
C ARG A 132 4.13 -1.97 2.55
N ILE A 133 4.41 -3.13 3.12
CA ILE A 133 5.69 -3.82 3.03
C ILE A 133 5.49 -5.13 2.26
N ARG A 134 6.43 -5.44 1.39
CA ARG A 134 6.51 -6.68 0.65
C ARG A 134 7.89 -7.27 0.85
N CYS A 135 7.95 -8.50 1.31
CA CYS A 135 9.19 -9.25 1.50
C CYS A 135 9.27 -10.37 0.48
N ARG A 136 10.34 -10.41 -0.27
CA ARG A 136 10.64 -11.46 -1.26
C ARG A 136 11.84 -12.26 -0.79
N SER A 137 11.70 -13.58 -0.76
CA SER A 137 12.76 -14.53 -0.44
C SER A 137 12.71 -15.72 -1.40
N GLN A 138 13.61 -16.69 -1.22
CA GLN A 138 13.55 -17.94 -1.99
C GLN A 138 12.30 -18.77 -1.70
N GLU A 139 11.66 -18.58 -0.55
CA GLU A 139 10.44 -19.29 -0.15
C GLU A 139 9.16 -18.65 -0.68
N GLY A 140 9.27 -17.51 -1.35
CA GLY A 140 8.14 -16.81 -1.93
C GLY A 140 8.06 -15.33 -1.54
N VAL A 141 6.88 -14.77 -1.70
CA VAL A 141 6.60 -13.36 -1.46
C VAL A 141 5.49 -13.25 -0.42
N VAL A 142 5.71 -12.42 0.59
CA VAL A 142 4.72 -12.06 1.59
C VAL A 142 4.51 -10.54 1.60
N ARG A 143 3.27 -10.10 1.73
CA ARG A 143 2.88 -8.71 1.65
C ARG A 143 1.96 -8.34 2.81
N THR A 144 2.16 -7.16 3.39
CA THR A 144 1.24 -6.60 4.38
C THR A 144 0.04 -5.92 3.72
N PRO A 145 -1.06 -5.71 4.43
CA PRO A 145 -2.07 -4.75 4.02
C PRO A 145 -1.50 -3.33 4.06
N TRP A 146 -2.25 -2.37 3.54
CA TRP A 146 -1.95 -0.96 3.69
C TRP A 146 -2.12 -0.53 5.14
N VAL A 147 -1.14 0.18 5.67
CA VAL A 147 -1.17 0.76 7.00
C VAL A 147 -0.81 2.24 6.93
N THR A 148 -1.41 3.03 7.79
CA THR A 148 -1.07 4.45 7.90
C THR A 148 0.07 4.61 8.89
N GLY A 149 1.15 5.24 8.45
CA GLY A 149 2.29 5.63 9.30
C GLY A 149 1.91 6.74 10.27
N ALA A 150 2.92 7.22 11.04
CA ALA A 150 2.70 8.35 11.92
C ALA A 150 2.25 9.59 11.12
N PRO A 151 1.31 10.38 11.63
CA PRO A 151 1.00 11.68 11.05
C PRO A 151 2.26 12.56 11.12
N ARG A 152 2.48 13.33 10.07
CA ARG A 152 3.51 14.36 10.04
C ARG A 152 3.22 15.47 11.04
#